data_021e3cf11eb6aba50cd725e10a7f86fe
#
_entry.id   021e3cf11eb6aba50cd725e10a7f86fe
#
_cell.length_a   1.000
_cell.length_b   1.000
_cell.length_c   1.000
_cell.angle_alpha   90.00
_cell.angle_beta   90.00
_cell.angle_gamma   90.00
#
_symmetry.space_group_name_H-M   'P 1'
#
loop_
_entity.id
_entity.type
_entity.pdbx_description
1 polymer ?
#
loop_
_entity_poly.entity_id
_entity_poly.type
_entity_poly.pdbx_seq_one_letter_code
_entity_poly.pdbx_strand_id
1 'polypeptide(L)'
;MDFFVSKQVEKPERGDLLISEPYLPDPNFERTVIYLCKHDENDTFGLVLNKKTNVKLGDIVDEVADYPAELFVGGPVQQNTMHFIHRNIKLAESARLVQNEIYWGGDYDLLTQMLNARSIFNGDIRFFIGYSGWVKGQLMDEVKKNSWIILKRATQEVIFEWDNQELWRACLKTMGGKYRLMSNYPKDPRMN
;
A
#
# COMPACT_ATOMS: atom_id res chain seq x y z
N MET A 1 19.57 -5.01 -38.49
CA MET A 1 18.62 -4.06 -37.85
C MET A 1 18.09 -4.75 -36.61
N ASP A 2 18.76 -4.54 -35.47
CA ASP A 2 18.39 -5.18 -34.21
C ASP A 2 17.20 -4.47 -33.58
N PHE A 3 16.03 -5.08 -33.70
CA PHE A 3 14.79 -4.61 -33.07
C PHE A 3 14.61 -5.10 -31.60
N PHE A 4 15.69 -5.49 -30.94
CA PHE A 4 15.65 -5.73 -29.50
C PHE A 4 15.94 -4.43 -28.74
N VAL A 5 14.96 -3.52 -28.72
CA VAL A 5 14.90 -2.54 -27.63
C VAL A 5 14.71 -3.33 -26.35
N SER A 6 15.77 -3.50 -25.60
CA SER A 6 15.69 -4.09 -24.25
C SER A 6 14.69 -3.24 -23.45
N LYS A 7 13.53 -3.81 -23.16
CA LYS A 7 12.49 -3.14 -22.39
C LYS A 7 13.12 -2.80 -21.03
N GLN A 8 13.46 -1.53 -20.84
CA GLN A 8 14.08 -1.08 -19.61
C GLN A 8 13.12 -1.42 -18.47
N VAL A 9 13.53 -2.30 -17.56
CA VAL A 9 12.70 -2.70 -16.41
C VAL A 9 12.58 -1.49 -15.51
N GLU A 10 11.37 -1.06 -15.26
CA GLU A 10 11.09 0.07 -14.38
C GLU A 10 11.53 -0.26 -12.96
N LYS A 11 12.27 0.64 -12.32
CA LYS A 11 12.77 0.44 -10.97
C LYS A 11 11.76 0.99 -9.96
N PRO A 12 11.42 0.22 -8.91
CA PRO A 12 10.59 0.73 -7.84
C PRO A 12 11.32 1.80 -7.04
N GLU A 13 10.57 2.75 -6.52
CA GLU A 13 11.05 3.82 -5.65
C GLU A 13 10.10 3.98 -4.46
N ARG A 14 10.57 4.59 -3.39
CA ARG A 14 9.72 5.00 -2.28
C ARG A 14 8.59 5.92 -2.77
N GLY A 15 7.36 5.65 -2.36
CA GLY A 15 6.17 6.38 -2.79
C GLY A 15 5.47 5.81 -4.03
N ASP A 16 6.02 4.76 -4.64
CA ASP A 16 5.35 4.04 -5.73
C ASP A 16 4.32 3.05 -5.19
N LEU A 17 3.41 2.62 -6.07
CA LEU A 17 2.54 1.49 -5.83
C LEU A 17 3.04 0.26 -6.58
N LEU A 18 3.05 -0.88 -5.90
CA LEU A 18 3.17 -2.19 -6.51
C LEU A 18 1.78 -2.78 -6.69
N ILE A 19 1.41 -3.08 -7.91
CA ILE A 19 0.15 -3.71 -8.26
C ILE A 19 0.47 -5.15 -8.62
N SER A 20 -0.14 -6.11 -7.93
CA SER A 20 0.10 -7.53 -8.21
C SER A 20 -0.36 -7.89 -9.62
N GLU A 21 0.38 -8.78 -10.27
CA GLU A 21 -0.03 -9.41 -11.52
C GLU A 21 -1.39 -10.13 -11.30
N PRO A 22 -2.31 -10.14 -12.31
CA PRO A 22 -3.68 -10.68 -12.14
C PRO A 22 -3.78 -12.10 -11.58
N TYR A 23 -2.81 -12.93 -11.87
CA TYR A 23 -2.77 -14.36 -11.51
C TYR A 23 -1.55 -14.71 -10.65
N LEU A 24 -1.05 -13.75 -9.88
CA LEU A 24 0.06 -13.98 -8.95
C LEU A 24 -0.31 -15.14 -8.00
N PRO A 25 0.48 -16.23 -7.97
CA PRO A 25 0.12 -17.46 -7.25
C PRO A 25 0.39 -17.38 -5.74
N ASP A 26 0.41 -16.19 -5.16
CA ASP A 26 0.55 -15.97 -3.73
C ASP A 26 -0.77 -15.42 -3.16
N PRO A 27 -1.48 -16.18 -2.31
CA PRO A 27 -2.77 -15.77 -1.76
C PRO A 27 -2.67 -14.52 -0.86
N ASN A 28 -1.49 -14.22 -0.33
CA ASN A 28 -1.28 -12.99 0.44
C ASN A 28 -1.35 -11.75 -0.45
N PHE A 29 -1.04 -11.91 -1.74
CA PHE A 29 -0.93 -10.79 -2.67
C PHE A 29 -1.88 -10.87 -3.88
N GLU A 30 -2.89 -11.73 -3.81
CA GLU A 30 -3.92 -11.77 -4.85
C GLU A 30 -4.61 -10.41 -4.98
N ARG A 31 -4.50 -9.78 -6.17
CA ARG A 31 -5.09 -8.48 -6.50
C ARG A 31 -4.85 -7.40 -5.45
N THR A 32 -3.61 -7.30 -5.00
CA THR A 32 -3.21 -6.29 -4.03
C THR A 32 -2.57 -5.08 -4.67
N VAL A 33 -2.69 -3.97 -3.96
CA VAL A 33 -1.96 -2.72 -4.21
C VAL A 33 -1.15 -2.41 -2.96
N ILE A 34 0.17 -2.33 -3.10
CA ILE A 34 1.09 -2.09 -1.99
C ILE A 34 1.72 -0.71 -2.16
N TYR A 35 1.65 0.12 -1.13
CA TYR A 35 2.34 1.40 -1.07
C TYR A 35 3.73 1.23 -0.48
N LEU A 36 4.76 1.63 -1.21
CA LEU A 36 6.16 1.53 -0.77
C LEU A 36 6.50 2.69 0.16
N CYS A 37 6.52 2.44 1.47
CA CYS A 37 6.88 3.43 2.48
C CYS A 37 8.39 3.61 2.61
N LYS A 38 9.16 2.55 2.33
CA LYS A 38 10.64 2.54 2.32
C LYS A 38 11.13 1.67 1.17
N HIS A 39 12.15 2.16 0.48
CA HIS A 39 12.91 1.36 -0.50
C HIS A 39 14.32 1.92 -0.57
N ASP A 40 15.30 1.13 -0.16
CA ASP A 40 16.70 1.48 -0.19
C ASP A 40 17.59 0.26 -0.54
N GLU A 41 18.89 0.40 -0.40
CA GLU A 41 19.86 -0.65 -0.75
C GLU A 41 19.80 -1.88 0.17
N ASN A 42 19.20 -1.77 1.35
CA ASN A 42 19.18 -2.83 2.35
C ASN A 42 17.89 -3.63 2.32
N ASP A 43 16.76 -2.93 2.29
CA ASP A 43 15.44 -3.56 2.37
C ASP A 43 14.34 -2.69 1.72
N THR A 44 13.15 -3.30 1.59
CA THR A 44 11.94 -2.61 1.17
C THR A 44 10.81 -2.93 2.13
N PHE A 45 10.04 -1.90 2.46
CA PHE A 45 8.87 -1.99 3.32
C PHE A 45 7.67 -1.36 2.62
N GLY A 46 6.56 -2.10 2.59
CA GLY A 46 5.31 -1.63 2.00
C GLY A 46 4.09 -2.06 2.78
N LEU A 47 2.97 -1.38 2.51
CA LEU A 47 1.68 -1.62 3.14
C LEU A 47 0.62 -1.92 2.09
N VAL A 48 -0.04 -3.07 2.19
CA VAL A 48 -1.18 -3.42 1.33
C VAL A 48 -2.35 -2.49 1.65
N LEU A 49 -2.81 -1.74 0.66
CA LEU A 49 -3.83 -0.72 0.85
C LEU A 49 -5.27 -1.27 0.79
N ASN A 50 -5.50 -2.38 0.13
CA ASN A 50 -6.83 -2.84 -0.25
C ASN A 50 -7.28 -4.16 0.40
N LYS A 51 -6.65 -4.57 1.50
CA LYS A 51 -7.09 -5.71 2.34
C LYS A 51 -7.67 -5.21 3.66
N LYS A 52 -8.92 -4.79 3.63
CA LYS A 52 -9.66 -4.37 4.82
C LYS A 52 -9.97 -5.58 5.71
N THR A 53 -9.85 -5.41 7.02
CA THR A 53 -10.29 -6.39 8.03
C THR A 53 -11.75 -6.15 8.42
N ASN A 54 -12.33 -7.10 9.18
CA ASN A 54 -13.63 -6.91 9.85
C ASN A 54 -13.48 -6.30 11.26
N VAL A 55 -12.24 -6.01 11.68
CA VAL A 55 -11.88 -5.46 12.98
C VAL A 55 -11.61 -3.97 12.84
N LYS A 56 -12.06 -3.16 13.79
CA LYS A 56 -11.78 -1.73 13.89
C LYS A 56 -10.56 -1.49 14.77
N LEU A 57 -9.95 -0.30 14.64
CA LEU A 57 -8.83 0.09 15.48
C LEU A 57 -9.17 -0.03 16.99
N GLY A 58 -10.32 0.48 17.39
CA GLY A 58 -10.76 0.44 18.79
C GLY A 58 -11.04 -0.95 19.35
N ASP A 59 -11.16 -1.98 18.51
CA ASP A 59 -11.31 -3.36 18.96
C ASP A 59 -9.97 -3.97 19.45
N ILE A 60 -8.83 -3.35 19.10
CA ILE A 60 -7.48 -3.84 19.41
C ILE A 60 -6.62 -2.83 20.17
N VAL A 61 -7.02 -1.58 20.23
CA VAL A 61 -6.31 -0.49 20.91
C VAL A 61 -7.28 0.18 21.89
N ASP A 62 -7.24 -0.26 23.13
CA ASP A 62 -8.18 0.18 24.19
C ASP A 62 -8.18 1.70 24.40
N GLU A 63 -7.00 2.35 24.24
CA GLU A 63 -6.82 3.77 24.46
C GLU A 63 -7.61 4.65 23.46
N VAL A 64 -8.08 4.07 22.34
CA VAL A 64 -8.81 4.77 21.28
C VAL A 64 -10.09 4.05 20.86
N ALA A 65 -10.71 3.33 21.79
CA ALA A 65 -11.87 2.46 21.56
C ALA A 65 -13.03 3.14 20.80
N ASP A 66 -13.25 4.41 21.03
CA ASP A 66 -14.33 5.18 20.39
C ASP A 66 -13.97 5.75 19.01
N TYR A 67 -12.74 5.57 18.54
CA TYR A 67 -12.35 6.11 17.23
C TYR A 67 -12.75 5.16 16.09
N PRO A 68 -13.53 5.62 15.09
CA PRO A 68 -14.17 4.74 14.11
C PRO A 68 -13.24 4.34 12.94
N ALA A 69 -11.95 4.16 13.18
CA ALA A 69 -11.01 3.81 12.13
C ALA A 69 -11.13 2.37 11.70
N GLU A 70 -11.07 2.18 10.40
CA GLU A 70 -10.93 0.88 9.77
C GLU A 70 -9.49 0.39 9.88
N LEU A 71 -9.32 -0.93 9.97
CA LEU A 71 -8.03 -1.59 10.04
C LEU A 71 -7.80 -2.43 8.79
N PHE A 72 -6.59 -2.37 8.25
CA PHE A 72 -6.19 -3.11 7.05
C PHE A 72 -5.09 -4.12 7.38
N VAL A 73 -4.99 -5.20 6.63
CA VAL A 73 -3.82 -6.10 6.65
C VAL A 73 -2.76 -5.50 5.74
N GLY A 74 -1.69 -4.96 6.31
CA GLY A 74 -0.58 -4.35 5.56
C GLY A 74 0.34 -5.36 4.89
N GLY A 75 0.26 -6.63 5.31
CA GLY A 75 1.04 -7.72 4.75
C GLY A 75 1.20 -8.90 5.71
N PRO A 76 1.89 -9.97 5.28
CA PRO A 76 2.02 -11.21 6.06
C PRO A 76 3.08 -11.16 7.16
N VAL A 77 3.93 -10.11 7.19
CA VAL A 77 5.05 -10.03 8.13
C VAL A 77 4.59 -9.34 9.41
N GLN A 78 4.98 -9.90 10.57
CA GLN A 78 4.73 -9.34 11.90
C GLN A 78 3.29 -8.81 12.09
N GLN A 79 2.30 -9.66 11.89
CA GLN A 79 0.87 -9.30 12.01
C GLN A 79 0.43 -8.88 13.42
N ASN A 80 1.31 -8.91 14.39
CA ASN A 80 1.15 -8.36 15.74
C ASN A 80 1.69 -6.93 15.89
N THR A 81 2.12 -6.30 14.82
CA THR A 81 2.57 -4.90 14.81
C THR A 81 1.59 -4.01 14.07
N MET A 82 1.39 -2.80 14.58
CA MET A 82 0.55 -1.79 13.97
C MET A 82 1.40 -0.73 13.25
N HIS A 83 0.98 -0.36 12.06
CA HIS A 83 1.55 0.71 11.26
C HIS A 83 0.45 1.68 10.84
N PHE A 84 0.82 2.92 10.56
CA PHE A 84 -0.11 3.90 10.02
C PHE A 84 0.58 4.84 9.03
N ILE A 85 -0.19 5.32 8.06
CA ILE A 85 0.19 6.39 7.15
C ILE A 85 -0.83 7.51 7.27
N HIS A 86 -0.40 8.74 7.09
CA HIS A 86 -1.26 9.91 7.24
C HIS A 86 -0.78 11.10 6.39
N ARG A 87 -1.65 12.09 6.25
CA ARG A 87 -1.36 13.40 5.67
C ARG A 87 -1.58 14.54 6.66
N ASN A 88 -1.43 14.26 7.96
CA ASN A 88 -1.62 15.23 9.02
C ASN A 88 -0.31 15.95 9.37
N ILE A 89 -0.32 17.28 9.31
CA ILE A 89 0.89 18.10 9.48
C ILE A 89 1.45 18.09 10.92
N LYS A 90 0.59 17.93 11.93
CA LYS A 90 1.03 17.90 13.34
C LYS A 90 1.78 16.63 13.67
N LEU A 91 1.36 15.48 13.10
CA LEU A 91 2.07 14.19 13.24
C LEU A 91 3.32 14.13 12.37
N ALA A 92 3.40 14.95 11.32
CA ALA A 92 4.50 14.92 10.34
C ALA A 92 5.87 15.19 10.97
N GLU A 93 5.95 16.01 12.04
CA GLU A 93 7.21 16.37 12.70
C GLU A 93 7.95 15.16 13.28
N SER A 94 7.22 14.12 13.72
CA SER A 94 7.78 12.88 14.27
C SER A 94 7.73 11.69 13.31
N ALA A 95 7.17 11.88 12.12
CA ALA A 95 6.94 10.85 11.12
C ALA A 95 8.01 10.85 10.02
N ARG A 96 8.01 9.80 9.21
CA ARG A 96 8.86 9.71 8.02
C ARG A 96 8.09 10.16 6.79
N LEU A 97 8.57 11.20 6.13
CA LEU A 97 8.04 11.59 4.82
C LEU A 97 8.27 10.45 3.83
N VAL A 98 7.20 9.94 3.23
CA VAL A 98 7.29 9.00 2.12
C VAL A 98 7.36 9.77 0.80
N GLN A 99 6.27 10.45 0.44
CA GLN A 99 6.18 11.28 -0.77
C GLN A 99 4.91 12.14 -0.73
N ASN A 100 4.89 13.29 -1.41
CA ASN A 100 3.68 14.11 -1.60
C ASN A 100 2.91 14.37 -0.29
N GLU A 101 3.61 14.76 0.79
CA GLU A 101 3.02 15.00 2.11
C GLU A 101 2.28 13.79 2.68
N ILE A 102 2.64 12.59 2.26
CA ILE A 102 2.22 11.33 2.87
C ILE A 102 3.34 10.87 3.80
N TYR A 103 3.00 10.64 5.04
CA TYR A 103 3.93 10.30 6.11
C TYR A 103 3.64 8.89 6.64
N TRP A 104 4.68 8.21 7.07
CA TRP A 104 4.60 6.88 7.70
C TRP A 104 5.07 6.96 9.15
N GLY A 105 4.22 6.48 10.07
CA GLY A 105 4.46 6.47 11.51
C GLY A 105 4.33 7.85 12.13
N GLY A 106 4.98 8.06 13.27
CA GLY A 106 4.93 9.26 14.07
C GLY A 106 4.88 8.94 15.56
N ASP A 107 4.79 9.97 16.38
CA ASP A 107 4.67 9.85 17.83
C ASP A 107 3.33 9.21 18.22
N TYR A 108 3.38 8.06 18.91
CA TYR A 108 2.20 7.29 19.28
C TYR A 108 1.35 7.99 20.34
N ASP A 109 1.97 8.66 21.30
CA ASP A 109 1.24 9.36 22.37
C ASP A 109 0.48 10.55 21.79
N LEU A 110 1.12 11.31 20.92
CA LEU A 110 0.47 12.41 20.19
C LEU A 110 -0.67 11.87 19.31
N LEU A 111 -0.45 10.78 18.58
CA LEU A 111 -1.50 10.14 17.78
C LEU A 111 -2.71 9.79 18.65
N THR A 112 -2.50 9.10 19.76
CA THR A 112 -3.56 8.67 20.69
C THR A 112 -4.34 9.87 21.23
N GLN A 113 -3.66 10.93 21.64
CA GLN A 113 -4.31 12.18 22.07
C GLN A 113 -5.16 12.80 20.96
N MET A 114 -4.66 12.84 19.73
CA MET A 114 -5.37 13.41 18.59
C MET A 114 -6.59 12.58 18.18
N LEU A 115 -6.51 11.25 18.26
CA LEU A 115 -7.63 10.34 17.98
C LEU A 115 -8.73 10.52 19.02
N ASN A 116 -8.40 10.54 20.31
CA ASN A 116 -9.35 10.75 21.41
C ASN A 116 -10.00 12.14 21.37
N ALA A 117 -9.23 13.16 21.01
CA ALA A 117 -9.74 14.52 20.82
C ALA A 117 -10.52 14.71 19.50
N ARG A 118 -10.60 13.67 18.64
CA ARG A 118 -11.17 13.72 17.30
C ARG A 118 -10.62 14.87 16.46
N SER A 119 -9.35 15.21 16.66
CA SER A 119 -8.66 16.30 15.96
C SER A 119 -7.96 15.84 14.67
N ILE A 120 -8.05 14.55 14.34
CA ILE A 120 -7.65 13.96 13.06
C ILE A 120 -8.92 13.53 12.31
N PHE A 121 -9.01 13.89 11.04
CA PHE A 121 -10.08 13.39 10.18
C PHE A 121 -9.79 11.95 9.78
N ASN A 122 -10.80 11.07 9.89
CA ASN A 122 -10.63 9.62 9.62
C ASN A 122 -10.13 9.33 8.19
N GLY A 123 -10.45 10.19 7.22
CA GLY A 123 -9.94 10.11 5.85
C GLY A 123 -8.48 10.54 5.66
N ASP A 124 -7.84 11.12 6.69
CA ASP A 124 -6.45 11.61 6.61
C ASP A 124 -5.43 10.62 7.20
N ILE A 125 -5.90 9.50 7.72
CA ILE A 125 -5.06 8.47 8.35
C ILE A 125 -5.58 7.07 8.04
N ARG A 126 -4.67 6.11 7.86
CA ARG A 126 -4.98 4.70 7.64
C ARG A 126 -4.12 3.82 8.52
N PHE A 127 -4.73 2.79 9.09
CA PHE A 127 -4.11 1.86 10.03
C PHE A 127 -3.97 0.47 9.43
N PHE A 128 -2.85 -0.18 9.76
CA PHE A 128 -2.49 -1.49 9.21
C PHE A 128 -1.94 -2.39 10.29
N ILE A 129 -2.29 -3.68 10.25
CA ILE A 129 -1.61 -4.74 10.98
C ILE A 129 -0.67 -5.49 10.05
N GLY A 130 0.55 -5.74 10.51
CA GLY A 130 1.60 -6.34 9.69
C GLY A 130 2.02 -5.47 8.51
N TYR A 131 2.96 -5.99 7.74
CA TYR A 131 3.52 -5.30 6.58
C TYR A 131 4.02 -6.29 5.52
N SER A 132 4.35 -5.76 4.34
CA SER A 132 5.01 -6.48 3.26
C SER A 132 6.48 -6.07 3.22
N GLY A 133 7.38 -7.04 3.23
CA GLY A 133 8.81 -6.79 3.31
C GLY A 133 9.58 -7.58 2.26
N TRP A 134 10.63 -6.97 1.73
CA TRP A 134 11.58 -7.57 0.80
C TRP A 134 13.00 -7.34 1.30
N VAL A 135 13.81 -8.38 1.30
CA VAL A 135 15.24 -8.26 1.54
C VAL A 135 15.94 -7.64 0.32
N LYS A 136 17.19 -7.26 0.48
CA LYS A 136 18.02 -6.66 -0.58
C LYS A 136 17.89 -7.42 -1.91
N GLY A 137 17.51 -6.71 -2.97
CA GLY A 137 17.42 -7.24 -4.32
C GLY A 137 16.16 -8.05 -4.64
N GLN A 138 15.45 -8.57 -3.62
CA GLN A 138 14.28 -9.44 -3.82
C GLN A 138 13.19 -8.77 -4.64
N LEU A 139 12.81 -7.53 -4.31
CA LEU A 139 11.75 -6.82 -5.05
C LEU A 139 12.10 -6.66 -6.52
N MET A 140 13.36 -6.30 -6.83
CA MET A 140 13.80 -6.17 -8.23
C MET A 140 13.73 -7.49 -9.00
N ASP A 141 14.02 -8.60 -8.35
CA ASP A 141 13.92 -9.91 -9.00
C ASP A 141 12.47 -10.32 -9.24
N GLU A 142 11.55 -9.96 -8.33
CA GLU A 142 10.12 -10.15 -8.52
C GLU A 142 9.54 -9.25 -9.62
N VAL A 143 10.00 -8.00 -9.71
CA VAL A 143 9.63 -7.08 -10.81
C VAL A 143 10.11 -7.60 -12.17
N LYS A 144 11.34 -8.11 -12.26
CA LYS A 144 11.85 -8.73 -13.49
C LYS A 144 11.05 -9.97 -13.92
N LYS A 145 10.50 -10.70 -12.95
CA LYS A 145 9.61 -11.86 -13.20
C LYS A 145 8.16 -11.44 -13.51
N ASN A 146 7.87 -10.14 -13.61
CA ASN A 146 6.56 -9.56 -13.80
C ASN A 146 5.54 -9.86 -12.69
N SER A 147 5.98 -10.17 -11.47
CA SER A 147 5.09 -10.36 -10.32
C SER A 147 4.40 -9.04 -9.92
N TRP A 148 5.07 -7.93 -10.17
CA TRP A 148 4.62 -6.59 -9.82
C TRP A 148 4.61 -5.65 -11.01
N ILE A 149 3.55 -4.87 -11.10
CA ILE A 149 3.38 -3.73 -11.99
C ILE A 149 3.60 -2.48 -11.15
N ILE A 150 4.47 -1.57 -11.59
CA ILE A 150 4.80 -0.36 -10.85
C ILE A 150 3.95 0.80 -11.36
N LEU A 151 3.18 1.43 -10.47
CA LEU A 151 2.55 2.73 -10.71
C LEU A 151 3.34 3.79 -9.95
N LYS A 152 4.01 4.64 -10.70
CA LYS A 152 4.92 5.65 -10.16
C LYS A 152 4.17 6.76 -9.44
N ARG A 153 4.74 7.19 -8.31
CA ARG A 153 4.35 8.41 -7.59
C ARG A 153 2.87 8.45 -7.22
N ALA A 154 2.47 7.58 -6.30
CA ALA A 154 1.11 7.57 -5.77
C ALA A 154 0.68 8.95 -5.26
N THR A 155 -0.53 9.35 -5.61
CA THR A 155 -1.12 10.59 -5.12
C THR A 155 -1.86 10.38 -3.78
N GLN A 156 -2.07 11.44 -3.03
CA GLN A 156 -2.89 11.38 -1.81
C GLN A 156 -4.30 10.86 -2.10
N GLU A 157 -4.90 11.26 -3.22
CA GLU A 157 -6.22 10.81 -3.66
C GLU A 157 -6.29 9.28 -3.79
N VAL A 158 -5.33 8.67 -4.48
CA VAL A 158 -5.25 7.21 -4.63
C VAL A 158 -5.10 6.49 -3.29
N ILE A 159 -4.28 7.06 -2.39
CA ILE A 159 -3.98 6.46 -1.08
C ILE A 159 -5.16 6.58 -0.11
N PHE A 160 -5.86 7.72 -0.07
CA PHE A 160 -6.82 8.02 0.98
C PHE A 160 -8.28 8.07 0.53
N GLU A 161 -8.56 8.28 -0.77
CA GLU A 161 -9.92 8.60 -1.23
C GLU A 161 -10.52 7.55 -2.16
N TRP A 162 -9.69 6.75 -2.86
CA TRP A 162 -10.20 5.72 -3.76
C TRP A 162 -10.80 4.53 -3.01
N ASP A 163 -11.84 3.93 -3.59
CA ASP A 163 -12.48 2.73 -3.05
C ASP A 163 -11.48 1.55 -2.98
N ASN A 164 -11.28 1.05 -1.79
CA ASN A 164 -10.33 -0.04 -1.53
C ASN A 164 -10.68 -1.34 -2.26
N GLN A 165 -11.96 -1.65 -2.45
CA GLN A 165 -12.42 -2.86 -3.14
C GLN A 165 -12.09 -2.82 -4.63
N GLU A 166 -12.16 -1.64 -5.24
CA GLU A 166 -11.87 -1.43 -6.65
C GLU A 166 -10.45 -0.92 -6.93
N LEU A 167 -9.64 -0.68 -5.88
CA LEU A 167 -8.33 -0.02 -5.99
C LEU A 167 -7.41 -0.71 -7.00
N TRP A 168 -7.30 -2.02 -6.98
CA TRP A 168 -6.47 -2.79 -7.90
C TRP A 168 -6.89 -2.55 -9.36
N ARG A 169 -8.19 -2.63 -9.66
CA ARG A 169 -8.72 -2.37 -10.99
C ARG A 169 -8.57 -0.92 -11.40
N ALA A 170 -8.82 0.00 -10.48
CA ALA A 170 -8.73 1.44 -10.73
C ALA A 170 -7.30 1.84 -11.11
N CYS A 171 -6.29 1.36 -10.37
CA CYS A 171 -4.89 1.58 -10.70
C CYS A 171 -4.53 1.09 -12.09
N LEU A 172 -4.92 -0.14 -12.45
CA LEU A 172 -4.65 -0.70 -13.77
C LEU A 172 -5.36 0.08 -14.90
N LYS A 173 -6.60 0.52 -14.67
CA LYS A 173 -7.35 1.34 -15.64
C LYS A 173 -6.65 2.69 -15.89
N THR A 174 -6.13 3.32 -14.84
CA THR A 174 -5.42 4.60 -14.93
C THR A 174 -4.14 4.49 -15.75
N MET A 175 -3.45 3.35 -15.66
CA MET A 175 -2.23 3.11 -16.44
C MET A 175 -2.48 2.95 -17.95
N GLY A 176 -3.72 2.64 -18.35
CA GLY A 176 -4.11 2.52 -19.75
C GLY A 176 -3.50 1.32 -20.48
N GLY A 177 -3.61 1.30 -21.80
CA GLY A 177 -2.99 0.29 -22.68
C GLY A 177 -3.31 -1.15 -22.25
N LYS A 178 -2.27 -1.99 -22.21
CA LYS A 178 -2.40 -3.41 -21.80
C LYS A 178 -2.91 -3.58 -20.36
N TYR A 179 -2.57 -2.66 -19.46
CA TYR A 179 -2.99 -2.73 -18.06
C TYR A 179 -4.50 -2.55 -17.90
N ARG A 180 -5.11 -1.69 -18.72
CA ARG A 180 -6.56 -1.54 -18.77
C ARG A 180 -7.26 -2.84 -19.19
N LEU A 181 -6.68 -3.62 -20.09
CA LEU A 181 -7.20 -4.94 -20.44
C LEU A 181 -7.07 -5.91 -19.26
N MET A 182 -5.93 -5.91 -18.59
CA MET A 182 -5.68 -6.75 -17.41
C MET A 182 -6.66 -6.47 -16.26
N SER A 183 -7.14 -5.23 -16.11
CA SER A 183 -8.13 -4.88 -15.10
C SER A 183 -9.46 -5.65 -15.21
N ASN A 184 -9.77 -6.16 -16.39
CA ASN A 184 -10.99 -6.91 -16.68
C ASN A 184 -10.82 -8.43 -16.55
N TYR A 185 -9.60 -8.92 -16.29
CA TYR A 185 -9.37 -10.36 -16.16
C TYR A 185 -10.19 -10.95 -15.01
N PRO A 186 -10.83 -12.11 -15.20
CA PRO A 186 -11.53 -12.80 -14.12
C PRO A 186 -10.54 -13.22 -13.01
N LYS A 187 -11.05 -13.51 -11.82
CA LYS A 187 -10.21 -14.05 -10.73
C LYS A 187 -9.72 -15.46 -11.05
N ASP A 188 -10.59 -16.28 -11.61
CA ASP A 188 -10.24 -17.63 -12.04
C ASP A 188 -9.86 -17.60 -13.54
N PRO A 189 -8.61 -17.95 -13.91
CA PRO A 189 -8.17 -17.95 -15.31
C PRO A 189 -8.95 -18.92 -16.19
N ARG A 190 -9.65 -19.90 -15.60
CA ARG A 190 -10.49 -20.87 -16.33
C ARG A 190 -11.84 -20.31 -16.76
N MET A 191 -12.20 -19.12 -16.33
CA MET A 191 -13.46 -18.43 -16.66
C MET A 191 -13.35 -17.50 -17.87
N ASN A 192 -12.31 -17.65 -18.69
CA ASN A 192 -12.15 -16.94 -19.97
C ASN A 192 -12.80 -17.70 -21.12
#